data_27cbc07f7050492ec169a230e032134f
#
_entry.id   27cbc07f7050492ec169a230e032134f
#
_cell.length_a   1.000
_cell.length_b   1.000
_cell.length_c   1.000
_cell.angle_alpha   90.00
_cell.angle_beta   90.00
_cell.angle_gamma   90.00
#
_symmetry.space_group_name_H-M   'P 1'
#
loop_
_entity.id
_entity.type
_entity.pdbx_description
1 polymer ?
#
loop_
_entity_poly.entity_id
_entity_poly.type
_entity_poly.pdbx_seq_one_letter_code
_entity_poly.pdbx_strand_id
1 'polypeptide(L)'
;MKRTFLLLLLAICAGNLAAQTANDSLPKLDPKLKATLNATDQAAYQIAMAYSDQAVAKSKLFDLMVRNPDDVRYREALANLYFDSRQYASAALVSLDILQTNGKNIGALEIAAYSLEQLGALDRALPHFESLHLLTGDNFSLYKSAFIQYSLKRYEEAMNSVNMLIKSAKADDKVGFPKSQTETQEIGMKAAALNLKGLIYLDQNSMAEAKTAFNEAISLDPAFDQAKENLKKTN
;
A
#
# COMPACT_ATOMS: atom_id res chain seq x y z
N MET A 1 -44.51 13.88 -44.41
CA MET A 1 -43.46 12.88 -44.15
C MET A 1 -43.21 12.87 -42.64
N LYS A 2 -43.84 11.93 -41.95
CA LYS A 2 -43.74 11.79 -40.47
C LYS A 2 -42.65 10.79 -40.17
N ARG A 3 -41.57 11.22 -39.47
CA ARG A 3 -40.56 10.31 -38.95
C ARG A 3 -40.96 9.87 -37.53
N THR A 4 -41.38 8.62 -37.42
CA THR A 4 -41.60 7.96 -36.12
C THR A 4 -40.28 7.56 -35.52
N PHE A 5 -39.95 8.16 -34.36
CA PHE A 5 -38.83 7.78 -33.52
C PHE A 5 -39.20 6.53 -32.71
N LEU A 6 -38.54 5.43 -33.01
CA LEU A 6 -38.67 4.19 -32.24
C LEU A 6 -37.74 4.26 -31.01
N LEU A 7 -38.32 4.53 -29.84
CA LEU A 7 -37.65 4.44 -28.55
C LEU A 7 -37.51 2.95 -28.16
N LEU A 8 -36.28 2.43 -28.28
CA LEU A 8 -35.94 1.10 -27.75
C LEU A 8 -35.71 1.25 -26.24
N LEU A 9 -36.67 0.82 -25.43
CA LEU A 9 -36.53 0.66 -24.00
C LEU A 9 -35.63 -0.54 -23.73
N LEU A 10 -34.35 -0.30 -23.39
CA LEU A 10 -33.48 -1.30 -22.80
C LEU A 10 -33.91 -1.49 -21.34
N ALA A 11 -34.68 -2.55 -21.10
CA ALA A 11 -34.92 -3.04 -19.75
C ALA A 11 -33.62 -3.59 -19.21
N ILE A 12 -32.95 -2.82 -18.35
CA ILE A 12 -31.83 -3.31 -17.53
C ILE A 12 -32.44 -4.26 -16.49
N CYS A 13 -32.40 -5.56 -16.78
CA CYS A 13 -32.59 -6.57 -15.75
C CYS A 13 -31.44 -6.43 -14.76
N ALA A 14 -31.69 -5.72 -13.65
CA ALA A 14 -30.86 -5.80 -12.46
C ALA A 14 -31.02 -7.21 -11.88
N GLY A 15 -30.36 -8.18 -12.50
CA GLY A 15 -30.16 -9.49 -11.91
C GLY A 15 -29.24 -9.27 -10.71
N ASN A 16 -29.78 -9.52 -9.51
CA ASN A 16 -28.96 -9.74 -8.32
C ASN A 16 -27.99 -10.89 -8.66
N LEU A 17 -26.76 -10.55 -9.08
CA LEU A 17 -25.64 -11.46 -8.96
C LEU A 17 -25.36 -11.56 -7.45
N ALA A 18 -26.16 -12.37 -6.75
CA ALA A 18 -25.68 -13.00 -5.56
C ALA A 18 -24.42 -13.75 -5.98
N ALA A 19 -23.26 -13.28 -5.53
CA ALA A 19 -22.06 -14.06 -5.58
C ALA A 19 -22.37 -15.34 -4.80
N GLN A 20 -22.85 -16.37 -5.52
CA GLN A 20 -22.93 -17.71 -4.99
C GLN A 20 -21.51 -18.02 -4.52
N THR A 21 -21.35 -18.13 -3.22
CA THR A 21 -20.11 -18.58 -2.63
C THR A 21 -19.76 -19.92 -3.28
N ALA A 22 -18.70 -19.93 -4.07
CA ALA A 22 -18.23 -21.09 -4.81
C ALA A 22 -17.89 -22.30 -3.90
N ASN A 23 -18.13 -22.15 -2.60
CA ASN A 23 -17.75 -23.09 -1.56
C ASN A 23 -18.76 -24.23 -1.34
N ASP A 24 -20.03 -24.07 -1.75
CA ASP A 24 -21.07 -25.10 -1.47
C ASP A 24 -21.17 -26.20 -2.53
N SER A 25 -20.44 -26.10 -3.65
CA SER A 25 -20.58 -27.03 -4.78
C SER A 25 -19.43 -28.00 -5.01
N LEU A 26 -18.29 -27.82 -4.30
CA LEU A 26 -17.18 -28.74 -4.49
C LEU A 26 -17.34 -30.01 -3.64
N PRO A 27 -17.18 -31.20 -4.23
CA PRO A 27 -17.23 -32.46 -3.49
C PRO A 27 -16.15 -32.48 -2.41
N LYS A 28 -16.51 -32.84 -1.18
CA LYS A 28 -15.54 -32.97 -0.08
C LYS A 28 -14.54 -34.07 -0.44
N LEU A 29 -13.28 -33.67 -0.63
CA LEU A 29 -12.17 -34.59 -0.88
C LEU A 29 -11.93 -35.47 0.35
N ASP A 30 -11.55 -36.71 0.11
CA ASP A 30 -11.01 -37.57 1.18
C ASP A 30 -9.83 -36.88 1.87
N PRO A 31 -9.78 -36.83 3.21
CA PRO A 31 -8.73 -36.10 3.94
C PRO A 31 -7.30 -36.51 3.58
N LYS A 32 -7.07 -37.81 3.33
CA LYS A 32 -5.75 -38.32 2.94
C LYS A 32 -5.37 -37.87 1.53
N LEU A 33 -6.32 -37.94 0.61
CA LEU A 33 -6.14 -37.44 -0.75
C LEU A 33 -5.88 -35.93 -0.74
N LYS A 34 -6.67 -35.16 0.02
CA LYS A 34 -6.47 -33.70 0.20
C LYS A 34 -5.06 -33.37 0.70
N ALA A 35 -4.60 -34.10 1.72
CA ALA A 35 -3.25 -33.90 2.28
C ALA A 35 -2.15 -34.19 1.24
N THR A 36 -2.30 -35.28 0.47
CA THR A 36 -1.35 -35.64 -0.59
C THR A 36 -1.30 -34.57 -1.69
N LEU A 37 -2.45 -34.11 -2.17
CA LEU A 37 -2.54 -33.05 -3.19
C LEU A 37 -1.93 -31.73 -2.68
N ASN A 38 -2.20 -31.36 -1.42
CA ASN A 38 -1.61 -30.16 -0.82
C ASN A 38 -0.08 -30.28 -0.75
N ALA A 39 0.46 -31.41 -0.32
CA ALA A 39 1.91 -31.62 -0.26
C ALA A 39 2.57 -31.54 -1.64
N THR A 40 1.93 -32.13 -2.66
CA THR A 40 2.41 -32.09 -4.05
C THR A 40 2.41 -30.65 -4.59
N ASP A 41 1.32 -29.90 -4.40
CA ASP A 41 1.23 -28.54 -4.92
C ASP A 41 2.12 -27.55 -4.13
N GLN A 42 2.33 -27.76 -2.83
CA GLN A 42 3.32 -27.00 -2.07
C GLN A 42 4.73 -27.27 -2.57
N ALA A 43 5.09 -28.53 -2.85
CA ALA A 43 6.40 -28.86 -3.43
C ALA A 43 6.58 -28.21 -4.82
N ALA A 44 5.56 -28.30 -5.67
CA ALA A 44 5.57 -27.69 -6.99
C ALA A 44 5.69 -26.15 -6.91
N TYR A 45 4.98 -25.52 -5.97
CA TYR A 45 5.12 -24.08 -5.67
C TYR A 45 6.57 -23.72 -5.30
N GLN A 46 7.19 -24.46 -4.38
CA GLN A 46 8.57 -24.21 -3.96
C GLN A 46 9.56 -24.36 -5.13
N ILE A 47 9.38 -25.38 -5.96
CA ILE A 47 10.21 -25.58 -7.16
C ILE A 47 10.02 -24.42 -8.14
N ALA A 48 8.78 -24.01 -8.40
CA ALA A 48 8.48 -22.91 -9.28
C ALA A 48 9.12 -21.59 -8.78
N MET A 49 9.06 -21.33 -7.48
CA MET A 49 9.73 -20.17 -6.87
C MET A 49 11.25 -20.24 -7.02
N ALA A 50 11.86 -21.40 -6.81
CA ALA A 50 13.31 -21.60 -6.97
C ALA A 50 13.79 -21.33 -8.41
N TYR A 51 12.95 -21.64 -9.41
CA TYR A 51 13.23 -21.37 -10.83
C TYR A 51 12.64 -20.07 -11.33
N SER A 52 12.09 -19.22 -10.44
CA SER A 52 11.44 -17.94 -10.80
C SER A 52 10.27 -18.09 -11.79
N ASP A 53 9.62 -19.26 -11.83
CA ASP A 53 8.42 -19.50 -12.62
C ASP A 53 7.16 -19.04 -11.87
N GLN A 54 6.92 -17.75 -11.94
CA GLN A 54 5.79 -17.12 -11.26
C GLN A 54 4.42 -17.60 -11.79
N ALA A 55 4.33 -18.06 -13.04
CA ALA A 55 3.08 -18.54 -13.61
C ALA A 55 2.66 -19.85 -12.93
N VAL A 56 3.58 -20.82 -12.85
CA VAL A 56 3.35 -22.08 -12.14
C VAL A 56 3.15 -21.83 -10.65
N ALA A 57 3.96 -20.97 -10.02
CA ALA A 57 3.80 -20.64 -8.60
C ALA A 57 2.39 -20.12 -8.28
N LYS A 58 1.87 -19.15 -9.05
CA LYS A 58 0.49 -18.63 -8.90
C LYS A 58 -0.55 -19.73 -9.11
N SER A 59 -0.41 -20.54 -10.15
CA SER A 59 -1.33 -21.67 -10.39
C SER A 59 -1.44 -22.59 -9.18
N LYS A 60 -0.28 -22.95 -8.58
CA LYS A 60 -0.25 -23.82 -7.40
C LYS A 60 -0.85 -23.19 -6.16
N LEU A 61 -0.69 -21.88 -5.97
CA LEU A 61 -1.37 -21.14 -4.90
C LEU A 61 -2.89 -21.17 -5.09
N PHE A 62 -3.41 -20.99 -6.30
CA PHE A 62 -4.84 -21.12 -6.55
C PHE A 62 -5.37 -22.53 -6.26
N ASP A 63 -4.65 -23.58 -6.66
CA ASP A 63 -5.02 -24.97 -6.34
C ASP A 63 -5.11 -25.19 -4.83
N LEU A 64 -4.16 -24.63 -4.08
CA LEU A 64 -4.10 -24.70 -2.61
C LEU A 64 -5.23 -23.89 -1.96
N MET A 65 -5.52 -22.68 -2.46
CA MET A 65 -6.61 -21.83 -1.97
C MET A 65 -7.97 -22.45 -2.15
N VAL A 66 -8.24 -23.05 -3.33
CA VAL A 66 -9.51 -23.75 -3.61
C VAL A 66 -9.72 -24.91 -2.63
N ARG A 67 -8.68 -25.67 -2.32
CA ARG A 67 -8.78 -26.79 -1.39
C ARG A 67 -8.79 -26.39 0.09
N ASN A 68 -8.27 -25.20 0.41
CA ASN A 68 -8.11 -24.70 1.79
C ASN A 68 -8.55 -23.23 1.88
N PRO A 69 -9.84 -22.94 1.68
CA PRO A 69 -10.35 -21.56 1.59
C PRO A 69 -10.14 -20.75 2.88
N ASP A 70 -10.06 -21.42 4.03
CA ASP A 70 -9.88 -20.79 5.33
C ASP A 70 -8.41 -20.57 5.69
N ASP A 71 -7.46 -21.14 4.92
CA ASP A 71 -6.04 -20.97 5.15
C ASP A 71 -5.52 -19.69 4.49
N VAL A 72 -5.42 -18.63 5.27
CA VAL A 72 -5.00 -17.30 4.81
C VAL A 72 -3.58 -17.29 4.23
N ARG A 73 -2.70 -18.21 4.65
CA ARG A 73 -1.28 -18.25 4.23
C ARG A 73 -1.11 -18.32 2.71
N TYR A 74 -2.00 -19.01 2.01
CA TYR A 74 -1.93 -19.11 0.55
C TYR A 74 -2.32 -17.79 -0.14
N ARG A 75 -3.30 -17.07 0.43
CA ARG A 75 -3.66 -15.72 -0.05
C ARG A 75 -2.53 -14.73 0.24
N GLU A 76 -1.91 -14.79 1.41
CA GLU A 76 -0.74 -13.98 1.75
C GLU A 76 0.42 -14.23 0.78
N ALA A 77 0.73 -15.50 0.50
CA ALA A 77 1.76 -15.86 -0.47
C ALA A 77 1.43 -15.33 -1.88
N LEU A 78 0.16 -15.39 -2.30
CA LEU A 78 -0.28 -14.88 -3.59
C LEU A 78 -0.19 -13.35 -3.66
N ALA A 79 -0.57 -12.65 -2.58
CA ALA A 79 -0.47 -11.19 -2.49
C ALA A 79 0.99 -10.74 -2.61
N ASN A 80 1.91 -11.40 -1.87
CA ASN A 80 3.35 -11.15 -1.96
C ASN A 80 3.87 -11.38 -3.39
N LEU A 81 3.52 -12.51 -4.00
CA LEU A 81 3.97 -12.85 -5.35
C LEU A 81 3.50 -11.83 -6.40
N TYR A 82 2.27 -11.32 -6.27
CA TYR A 82 1.79 -10.23 -7.11
C TYR A 82 2.53 -8.93 -6.86
N PHE A 83 2.80 -8.60 -5.59
CA PHE A 83 3.51 -7.38 -5.21
C PHE A 83 4.94 -7.38 -5.75
N ASP A 84 5.69 -8.46 -5.53
CA ASP A 84 7.07 -8.64 -6.02
C ASP A 84 7.15 -8.58 -7.55
N SER A 85 6.08 -9.05 -8.22
CA SER A 85 5.94 -8.98 -9.68
C SER A 85 5.45 -7.61 -10.18
N ARG A 86 5.30 -6.62 -9.29
CA ARG A 86 4.73 -5.29 -9.59
C ARG A 86 3.31 -5.33 -10.18
N GLN A 87 2.57 -6.41 -9.92
CA GLN A 87 1.16 -6.54 -10.31
C GLN A 87 0.27 -5.92 -9.22
N TYR A 88 0.46 -4.63 -8.98
CA TYR A 88 -0.10 -3.92 -7.83
C TYR A 88 -1.62 -3.98 -7.73
N ALA A 89 -2.33 -3.97 -8.86
CA ALA A 89 -3.78 -4.12 -8.85
C ALA A 89 -4.22 -5.46 -8.26
N SER A 90 -3.58 -6.55 -8.69
CA SER A 90 -3.87 -7.90 -8.17
C SER A 90 -3.42 -8.05 -6.71
N ALA A 91 -2.25 -7.51 -6.35
CA ALA A 91 -1.74 -7.51 -4.99
C ALA A 91 -2.73 -6.79 -4.04
N ALA A 92 -3.19 -5.59 -4.41
CA ALA A 92 -4.18 -4.85 -3.64
C ALA A 92 -5.50 -5.63 -3.47
N LEU A 93 -6.02 -6.24 -4.55
CA LEU A 93 -7.27 -7.01 -4.47
C LEU A 93 -7.17 -8.17 -3.48
N VAL A 94 -6.11 -8.98 -3.56
CA VAL A 94 -5.91 -10.12 -2.66
C VAL A 94 -5.70 -9.66 -1.22
N SER A 95 -4.93 -8.61 -1.00
CA SER A 95 -4.69 -8.07 0.35
C SER A 95 -5.95 -7.49 0.96
N LEU A 96 -6.76 -6.76 0.19
CA LEU A 96 -8.04 -6.25 0.65
C LEU A 96 -9.03 -7.37 1.01
N ASP A 97 -9.03 -8.49 0.27
CA ASP A 97 -9.81 -9.68 0.61
C ASP A 97 -9.38 -10.28 1.97
N ILE A 98 -8.07 -10.38 2.22
CA ILE A 98 -7.54 -10.81 3.52
C ILE A 98 -8.02 -9.85 4.64
N LEU A 99 -7.97 -8.54 4.40
CA LEU A 99 -8.35 -7.52 5.38
C LEU A 99 -9.85 -7.50 5.69
N GLN A 100 -10.71 -7.99 4.80
CA GLN A 100 -12.15 -8.18 5.10
C GLN A 100 -12.37 -9.20 6.22
N THR A 101 -11.51 -10.21 6.32
CA THR A 101 -11.61 -11.27 7.34
C THR A 101 -10.77 -10.97 8.58
N ASN A 102 -9.63 -10.32 8.40
CA ASN A 102 -8.72 -9.90 9.47
C ASN A 102 -8.13 -8.52 9.18
N GLY A 103 -8.84 -7.48 9.58
CA GLY A 103 -8.43 -6.09 9.37
C GLY A 103 -7.12 -5.67 10.06
N LYS A 104 -6.54 -6.55 10.90
CA LYS A 104 -5.27 -6.32 11.60
C LYS A 104 -4.12 -7.15 11.04
N ASN A 105 -4.30 -7.81 9.91
CA ASN A 105 -3.22 -8.56 9.26
C ASN A 105 -2.16 -7.59 8.72
N ILE A 106 -1.01 -7.51 9.41
CA ILE A 106 0.05 -6.53 9.12
C ILE A 106 0.56 -6.70 7.69
N GLY A 107 0.86 -7.93 7.25
CA GLY A 107 1.36 -8.18 5.88
C GLY A 107 0.36 -7.76 4.80
N ALA A 108 -0.93 -8.01 5.01
CA ALA A 108 -1.97 -7.58 4.09
C ALA A 108 -2.14 -6.05 4.09
N LEU A 109 -2.02 -5.40 5.26
CA LEU A 109 -2.03 -3.93 5.35
C LEU A 109 -0.86 -3.31 4.58
N GLU A 110 0.35 -3.86 4.73
CA GLU A 110 1.54 -3.40 4.00
C GLU A 110 1.33 -3.51 2.50
N ILE A 111 0.99 -4.70 2.01
CA ILE A 111 0.81 -4.93 0.57
C ILE A 111 -0.33 -4.07 0.02
N ALA A 112 -1.44 -3.92 0.74
CA ALA A 112 -2.55 -3.05 0.32
C ALA A 112 -2.10 -1.58 0.24
N ALA A 113 -1.45 -1.07 1.30
CA ALA A 113 -0.99 0.31 1.38
C ALA A 113 -0.04 0.66 0.24
N TYR A 114 1.03 -0.11 0.07
CA TYR A 114 2.03 0.15 -0.97
C TYR A 114 1.47 -0.10 -2.38
N SER A 115 0.66 -1.14 -2.59
CA SER A 115 0.06 -1.39 -3.89
C SER A 115 -0.87 -0.26 -4.32
N LEU A 116 -1.72 0.23 -3.42
CA LEU A 116 -2.62 1.35 -3.69
C LEU A 116 -1.85 2.66 -3.91
N GLU A 117 -0.77 2.89 -3.16
CA GLU A 117 0.15 4.02 -3.39
C GLU A 117 0.76 3.96 -4.80
N GLN A 118 1.29 2.80 -5.22
CA GLN A 118 1.86 2.61 -6.55
C GLN A 118 0.83 2.80 -7.69
N LEU A 119 -0.44 2.55 -7.41
CA LEU A 119 -1.54 2.81 -8.34
C LEU A 119 -2.02 4.27 -8.32
N GLY A 120 -1.45 5.12 -7.46
CA GLY A 120 -1.89 6.51 -7.28
C GLY A 120 -3.22 6.67 -6.53
N ALA A 121 -3.76 5.59 -5.97
CA ALA A 121 -5.00 5.59 -5.20
C ALA A 121 -4.74 6.02 -3.74
N LEU A 122 -4.21 7.24 -3.56
CA LEU A 122 -3.68 7.74 -2.29
C LEU A 122 -4.74 7.80 -1.18
N ASP A 123 -5.97 8.20 -1.50
CA ASP A 123 -7.11 8.24 -0.58
C ASP A 123 -7.45 6.85 -0.03
N ARG A 124 -7.24 5.80 -0.83
CA ARG A 124 -7.44 4.41 -0.43
C ARG A 124 -6.22 3.81 0.29
N ALA A 125 -5.01 4.26 -0.04
CA ALA A 125 -3.77 3.80 0.62
C ALA A 125 -3.65 4.32 2.05
N LEU A 126 -4.07 5.57 2.30
CA LEU A 126 -3.91 6.27 3.57
C LEU A 126 -4.39 5.48 4.78
N PRO A 127 -5.63 4.95 4.86
CA PRO A 127 -6.11 4.26 6.04
C PRO A 127 -5.32 2.99 6.36
N HIS A 128 -4.65 2.39 5.38
CA HIS A 128 -3.81 1.21 5.62
C HIS A 128 -2.46 1.60 6.23
N PHE A 129 -1.84 2.70 5.80
CA PHE A 129 -0.64 3.24 6.46
C PHE A 129 -0.94 3.72 7.88
N GLU A 130 -2.06 4.39 8.10
CA GLU A 130 -2.50 4.80 9.45
C GLU A 130 -2.71 3.58 10.36
N SER A 131 -3.34 2.52 9.85
CA SER A 131 -3.53 1.27 10.58
C SER A 131 -2.21 0.58 10.90
N LEU A 132 -1.25 0.56 9.97
CA LEU A 132 0.09 0.03 10.20
C LEU A 132 0.79 0.76 11.35
N HIS A 133 0.83 2.10 11.29
CA HIS A 133 1.41 2.88 12.39
C HIS A 133 0.71 2.59 13.73
N LEU A 134 -0.63 2.57 13.73
CA LEU A 134 -1.40 2.32 14.95
C LEU A 134 -1.11 0.94 15.57
N LEU A 135 -0.90 -0.08 14.75
CA LEU A 135 -0.69 -1.45 15.20
C LEU A 135 0.76 -1.74 15.58
N THR A 136 1.72 -1.12 14.90
CA THR A 136 3.15 -1.44 15.02
C THR A 136 3.97 -0.36 15.72
N GLY A 137 3.47 0.88 15.78
CA GLY A 137 4.24 2.04 16.21
C GLY A 137 5.31 2.49 15.21
N ASP A 138 5.28 1.95 13.97
CA ASP A 138 6.29 2.24 12.96
C ASP A 138 6.21 3.69 12.48
N ASN A 139 7.32 4.43 12.63
CA ASN A 139 7.42 5.81 12.22
C ASN A 139 7.47 5.99 10.69
N PHE A 140 7.88 4.96 9.95
CA PHE A 140 7.89 5.04 8.50
C PHE A 140 6.46 5.05 7.92
N SER A 141 5.57 4.23 8.46
CA SER A 141 4.15 4.24 8.12
C SER A 141 3.47 5.56 8.49
N LEU A 142 3.85 6.17 9.62
CA LEU A 142 3.38 7.51 10.00
C LEU A 142 3.89 8.59 9.03
N TYR A 143 5.14 8.50 8.58
CA TYR A 143 5.69 9.41 7.57
C TYR A 143 4.97 9.27 6.23
N LYS A 144 4.68 8.04 5.80
CA LYS A 144 3.87 7.76 4.60
C LYS A 144 2.48 8.38 4.71
N SER A 145 1.81 8.21 5.86
CA SER A 145 0.50 8.82 6.13
C SER A 145 0.58 10.35 6.04
N ALA A 146 1.56 10.97 6.70
CA ALA A 146 1.75 12.42 6.66
C ALA A 146 2.00 12.94 5.23
N PHE A 147 2.80 12.24 4.44
CA PHE A 147 3.09 12.61 3.06
C PHE A 147 1.86 12.46 2.15
N ILE A 148 1.08 11.39 2.32
CA ILE A 148 -0.17 11.19 1.59
C ILE A 148 -1.21 12.25 1.99
N GLN A 149 -1.38 12.54 3.27
CA GLN A 149 -2.26 13.60 3.76
C GLN A 149 -1.88 14.96 3.15
N TYR A 150 -0.58 15.30 3.10
CA TYR A 150 -0.08 16.48 2.41
C TYR A 150 -0.44 16.46 0.91
N SER A 151 -0.19 15.36 0.22
CA SER A 151 -0.48 15.20 -1.21
C SER A 151 -1.97 15.35 -1.54
N LEU A 152 -2.83 14.94 -0.62
CA LEU A 152 -4.29 15.10 -0.67
C LEU A 152 -4.75 16.49 -0.21
N LYS A 153 -3.82 17.41 0.14
CA LYS A 153 -4.09 18.77 0.69
C LYS A 153 -4.84 18.75 2.03
N ARG A 154 -4.76 17.65 2.77
CA ARG A 154 -5.30 17.49 4.12
C ARG A 154 -4.29 18.04 5.13
N TYR A 155 -4.01 19.34 5.04
CA TYR A 155 -2.87 19.99 5.71
C TYR A 155 -2.92 19.91 7.23
N GLU A 156 -4.08 20.00 7.86
CA GLU A 156 -4.21 19.88 9.32
C GLU A 156 -3.80 18.49 9.79
N GLU A 157 -4.27 17.46 9.12
CA GLU A 157 -3.94 16.07 9.44
C GLU A 157 -2.45 15.80 9.18
N ALA A 158 -1.93 16.25 8.05
CA ALA A 158 -0.51 16.16 7.73
C ALA A 158 0.35 16.84 8.80
N MET A 159 -0.03 18.04 9.27
CA MET A 159 0.67 18.76 10.31
C MET A 159 0.66 18.01 11.64
N ASN A 160 -0.47 17.39 12.00
CA ASN A 160 -0.56 16.57 13.21
C ASN A 160 0.38 15.36 13.12
N SER A 161 0.36 14.63 12.02
CA SER A 161 1.23 13.47 11.77
C SER A 161 2.71 13.87 11.79
N VAL A 162 3.07 14.98 11.14
CA VAL A 162 4.43 15.53 11.16
C VAL A 162 4.87 15.90 12.57
N ASN A 163 4.03 16.55 13.36
CA ASN A 163 4.37 16.91 14.75
C ASN A 163 4.53 15.66 15.63
N MET A 164 3.77 14.60 15.38
CA MET A 164 3.98 13.30 16.03
C MET A 164 5.35 12.72 15.67
N LEU A 165 5.70 12.69 14.37
CA LEU A 165 7.01 12.22 13.89
C LEU A 165 8.18 12.97 14.52
N ILE A 166 8.12 14.30 14.58
CA ILE A 166 9.19 15.12 15.19
C ILE A 166 9.44 14.71 16.65
N LYS A 167 8.40 14.25 17.35
CA LYS A 167 8.47 13.80 18.75
C LYS A 167 8.90 12.36 18.91
N SER A 168 8.43 11.45 18.02
CA SER A 168 8.60 10.00 18.15
C SER A 168 9.79 9.43 17.37
N ALA A 169 10.28 10.15 16.34
CA ALA A 169 11.37 9.67 15.49
C ALA A 169 12.65 9.42 16.29
N LYS A 170 13.21 8.22 16.10
CA LYS A 170 14.46 7.78 16.70
C LYS A 170 15.64 8.18 15.82
N ALA A 171 16.86 8.12 16.38
CA ALA A 171 18.06 8.53 15.66
C ALA A 171 18.39 7.62 14.45
N ASP A 172 17.96 6.38 14.48
CA ASP A 172 18.16 5.38 13.43
C ASP A 172 17.01 5.30 12.42
N ASP A 173 15.88 5.97 12.69
CA ASP A 173 14.77 6.06 11.73
C ASP A 173 15.20 6.94 10.54
N LYS A 174 15.14 6.35 9.33
CA LYS A 174 15.56 7.04 8.10
C LYS A 174 14.52 6.91 6.99
N VAL A 175 14.57 7.85 6.05
CA VAL A 175 13.75 7.89 4.83
C VAL A 175 14.66 8.11 3.64
N GLY A 176 14.45 7.34 2.56
CA GLY A 176 15.14 7.51 1.30
C GLY A 176 14.57 8.67 0.48
N PHE A 177 15.44 9.58 0.04
CA PHE A 177 15.11 10.64 -0.91
C PHE A 177 15.90 10.46 -2.19
N PRO A 178 15.29 10.65 -3.38
CA PRO A 178 16.03 10.63 -4.63
C PRO A 178 17.10 11.73 -4.64
N LYS A 179 18.35 11.37 -4.94
CA LYS A 179 19.45 12.29 -5.16
C LYS A 179 19.76 12.44 -6.66
N SER A 180 19.60 11.35 -7.40
CA SER A 180 19.67 11.29 -8.86
C SER A 180 18.73 10.18 -9.38
N GLN A 181 18.80 9.87 -10.69
CA GLN A 181 18.02 8.75 -11.24
C GLN A 181 18.42 7.37 -10.67
N THR A 182 19.64 7.25 -10.16
CA THR A 182 20.23 5.98 -9.68
C THR A 182 20.65 6.01 -8.21
N GLU A 183 20.67 7.18 -7.58
CA GLU A 183 21.13 7.35 -6.21
C GLU A 183 20.00 7.80 -5.29
N THR A 184 19.93 7.18 -4.12
CA THR A 184 19.04 7.53 -3.03
C THR A 184 19.86 8.04 -1.86
N GLN A 185 19.47 9.17 -1.27
CA GLN A 185 20.03 9.72 -0.04
C GLN A 185 19.16 9.27 1.14
N GLU A 186 19.76 8.68 2.15
CA GLU A 186 19.09 8.37 3.42
C GLU A 186 19.12 9.59 4.35
N ILE A 187 17.95 10.08 4.71
CA ILE A 187 17.75 11.24 5.57
C ILE A 187 17.11 10.80 6.88
N GLY A 188 17.58 11.34 8.01
CA GLY A 188 16.96 11.10 9.30
C GLY A 188 15.48 11.50 9.31
N MET A 189 14.62 10.65 9.86
CA MET A 189 13.15 10.79 9.86
C MET A 189 12.70 12.15 10.39
N LYS A 190 13.35 12.66 11.43
CA LYS A 190 13.03 13.98 12.00
C LYS A 190 13.32 15.13 11.03
N ALA A 191 14.43 15.06 10.29
CA ALA A 191 14.75 16.05 9.26
C ALA A 191 13.76 15.97 8.09
N ALA A 192 13.38 14.75 7.67
CA ALA A 192 12.36 14.52 6.66
C ALA A 192 11.00 15.09 7.08
N ALA A 193 10.58 14.87 8.33
CA ALA A 193 9.34 15.42 8.88
C ALA A 193 9.36 16.96 8.92
N LEU A 194 10.49 17.58 9.30
CA LEU A 194 10.64 19.05 9.27
C LEU A 194 10.60 19.61 7.85
N ASN A 195 11.19 18.92 6.87
CA ASN A 195 11.07 19.32 5.48
C ASN A 195 9.59 19.23 5.00
N LEU A 196 8.85 18.18 5.36
CA LEU A 196 7.43 18.08 5.04
C LEU A 196 6.61 19.19 5.73
N LYS A 197 6.94 19.55 6.98
CA LYS A 197 6.37 20.71 7.69
C LYS A 197 6.58 22.00 6.91
N GLY A 198 7.79 22.21 6.41
CA GLY A 198 8.12 23.36 5.57
C GLY A 198 7.30 23.40 4.27
N LEU A 199 7.09 22.26 3.63
CA LEU A 199 6.24 22.15 2.43
C LEU A 199 4.77 22.50 2.73
N ILE A 200 4.22 22.03 3.85
CA ILE A 200 2.86 22.37 4.28
C ILE A 200 2.73 23.89 4.47
N TYR A 201 3.67 24.54 5.17
CA TYR A 201 3.66 25.98 5.36
C TYR A 201 3.82 26.75 4.04
N LEU A 202 4.68 26.25 3.14
CA LEU A 202 4.88 26.85 1.82
C LEU A 202 3.58 26.86 1.00
N ASP A 203 2.86 25.74 0.97
CA ASP A 203 1.57 25.63 0.26
C ASP A 203 0.48 26.50 0.90
N GLN A 204 0.60 26.81 2.19
CA GLN A 204 -0.28 27.72 2.93
C GLN A 204 0.17 29.20 2.84
N ASN A 205 1.19 29.52 2.04
CA ASN A 205 1.81 30.83 1.90
C ASN A 205 2.40 31.40 3.20
N SER A 206 2.71 30.55 4.19
CA SER A 206 3.38 30.91 5.44
C SER A 206 4.90 30.83 5.26
N MET A 207 5.47 31.81 4.51
CA MET A 207 6.87 31.76 4.05
C MET A 207 7.89 31.79 5.19
N ALA A 208 7.65 32.54 6.27
CA ALA A 208 8.55 32.62 7.41
C ALA A 208 8.64 31.30 8.18
N GLU A 209 7.51 30.65 8.40
CA GLU A 209 7.41 29.35 9.05
C GLU A 209 8.01 28.25 8.18
N ALA A 210 7.76 28.30 6.86
CA ALA A 210 8.36 27.38 5.89
C ALA A 210 9.89 27.48 5.92
N LYS A 211 10.43 28.70 5.85
CA LYS A 211 11.88 28.98 5.94
C LYS A 211 12.49 28.43 7.23
N THR A 212 11.81 28.64 8.36
CA THR A 212 12.24 28.12 9.67
C THR A 212 12.32 26.61 9.66
N ALA A 213 11.25 25.92 9.20
CA ALA A 213 11.19 24.46 9.17
C ALA A 213 12.24 23.84 8.24
N PHE A 214 12.50 24.44 7.07
CA PHE A 214 13.57 23.96 6.17
C PHE A 214 14.96 24.17 6.77
N ASN A 215 15.23 25.29 7.44
CA ASN A 215 16.49 25.52 8.13
C ASN A 215 16.71 24.52 9.27
N GLU A 216 15.68 24.20 10.05
CA GLU A 216 15.75 23.16 11.08
C GLU A 216 16.04 21.77 10.47
N ALA A 217 15.41 21.43 9.34
CA ALA A 217 15.69 20.18 8.63
C ALA A 217 17.16 20.10 8.19
N ILE A 218 17.70 21.18 7.60
CA ILE A 218 19.08 21.26 7.13
C ILE A 218 20.07 21.26 8.32
N SER A 219 19.68 21.84 9.45
CA SER A 219 20.51 21.82 10.67
C SER A 219 20.66 20.40 11.23
N LEU A 220 19.62 19.58 11.15
CA LEU A 220 19.65 18.18 11.55
C LEU A 220 20.40 17.28 10.55
N ASP A 221 20.27 17.58 9.27
CA ASP A 221 20.95 16.86 8.20
C ASP A 221 21.48 17.85 7.15
N PRO A 222 22.74 18.32 7.31
CA PRO A 222 23.35 19.27 6.37
C PRO A 222 23.51 18.75 4.94
N ALA A 223 23.40 17.44 4.74
CA ALA A 223 23.44 16.82 3.42
C ALA A 223 22.08 16.78 2.71
N PHE A 224 20.99 17.17 3.36
CA PHE A 224 19.63 17.05 2.82
C PHE A 224 19.38 18.04 1.66
N ASP A 225 19.69 17.58 0.44
CA ASP A 225 19.65 18.43 -0.75
C ASP A 225 18.24 18.93 -1.07
N GLN A 226 17.21 18.08 -0.90
CA GLN A 226 15.82 18.48 -1.16
C GLN A 226 15.35 19.60 -0.21
N ALA A 227 15.73 19.60 1.05
CA ALA A 227 15.39 20.68 1.98
C ALA A 227 16.06 22.00 1.58
N LYS A 228 17.31 21.96 1.08
CA LYS A 228 18.00 23.14 0.53
C LYS A 228 17.29 23.71 -0.69
N GLU A 229 16.84 22.84 -1.60
CA GLU A 229 16.07 23.28 -2.77
C GLU A 229 14.71 23.88 -2.38
N ASN A 230 14.04 23.30 -1.39
CA ASN A 230 12.78 23.82 -0.90
C ASN A 230 12.96 25.18 -0.19
N LEU A 231 14.04 25.36 0.55
CA LEU A 231 14.37 26.63 1.20
C LEU A 231 14.50 27.80 0.19
N LYS A 232 15.04 27.55 -1.01
CA LYS A 232 15.15 28.58 -2.06
C LYS A 232 13.78 29.14 -2.49
N LYS A 233 12.71 28.36 -2.36
CA LYS A 233 11.34 28.76 -2.71
C LYS A 233 10.72 29.74 -1.71
N THR A 234 11.35 29.96 -0.56
CA THR A 234 10.87 30.88 0.49
C THR A 234 11.46 32.30 0.39
N ASN A 235 12.22 32.59 -0.67
CA ASN A 235 12.86 33.89 -0.91
C ASN A 235 12.09 34.71 -1.94
#